data_d6e915f4ce82cdcd0b4aae042052081c
#
_entry.id   d6e915f4ce82cdcd0b4aae042052081c
#
_cell.length_a   1.000
_cell.length_b   1.000
_cell.length_c   1.000
_cell.angle_alpha   90.00
_cell.angle_beta   90.00
_cell.angle_gamma   90.00
#
_symmetry.space_group_name_H-M   'P 1'
#
loop_
_entity.id
_entity.type
_entity.pdbx_description
1 polymer ?
#
loop_
_entity_poly.entity_id
_entity_poly.type
_entity_poly.pdbx_seq_one_letter_code
_entity_poly.pdbx_strand_id
1 'polypeptide(L)'
;SFRCGTCKQTFAPEVDSGVYTPSDCYHGDLYDGWVCLFHITLTQRMVEMALLGRMEGDSRLLDRATELLLLYAERMRSMPWRPGKDLSPDMPTFRQYGSIFTYHREGDNKILFDLAQTFELLRDRMTVEQRATVEVHAIQRLLDDVMFEPVYLYDHNNVYQWHRTIVQAALALEREDLVDW
;
A
#
# COMPACT_ATOMS: atom_id res chain seq x y z
N SER A 1 20.04 1.56 -9.76
CA SER A 1 19.89 2.89 -10.37
C SER A 1 18.85 2.84 -11.48
N PHE A 2 18.05 3.89 -11.58
CA PHE A 2 17.05 4.08 -12.62
C PHE A 2 17.48 5.19 -13.57
N ARG A 3 17.22 5.03 -14.84
CA ARG A 3 17.48 6.04 -15.85
C ARG A 3 16.16 6.50 -16.47
N CYS A 4 15.91 7.80 -16.43
CA CYS A 4 14.75 8.37 -17.12
C CYS A 4 14.86 8.13 -18.63
N GLY A 5 13.84 7.57 -19.22
CA GLY A 5 13.78 7.30 -20.66
C GLY A 5 13.82 8.59 -21.50
N THR A 6 13.37 9.70 -20.96
CA THR A 6 13.24 11.00 -21.63
C THR A 6 14.47 11.89 -21.40
N CYS A 7 14.74 12.29 -20.15
CA CYS A 7 15.85 13.22 -19.87
C CYS A 7 17.22 12.53 -19.67
N LYS A 8 17.24 11.19 -19.64
CA LYS A 8 18.44 10.35 -19.47
C LYS A 8 19.16 10.51 -18.12
N GLN A 9 18.61 11.25 -17.18
CA GLN A 9 19.17 11.33 -15.83
C GLN A 9 19.10 9.96 -15.16
N THR A 10 20.12 9.66 -14.36
CA THR A 10 20.22 8.43 -13.59
C THR A 10 19.99 8.73 -12.12
N PHE A 11 19.12 7.96 -11.50
CA PHE A 11 18.77 8.08 -10.09
C PHE A 11 19.19 6.80 -9.37
N ALA A 12 19.85 6.94 -8.24
CA ALA A 12 20.12 5.85 -7.32
C ALA A 12 19.27 6.07 -6.07
N PRO A 13 18.40 5.12 -5.67
CA PRO A 13 17.72 5.24 -4.40
C PRO A 13 18.74 5.16 -3.28
N GLU A 14 18.78 6.15 -2.41
CA GLU A 14 19.49 6.06 -1.16
C GLU A 14 18.65 5.21 -0.20
N VAL A 15 18.96 3.93 -0.15
CA VAL A 15 18.16 2.91 0.58
C VAL A 15 18.20 3.13 2.10
N ASP A 16 19.21 3.82 2.61
CA ASP A 16 19.49 3.87 4.05
C ASP A 16 19.13 5.20 4.76
N SER A 17 18.87 6.28 4.03
CA SER A 17 18.71 7.58 4.68
C SER A 17 17.32 7.85 5.24
N GLY A 18 16.29 7.14 4.77
CA GLY A 18 14.89 7.46 5.08
C GLY A 18 14.47 8.88 4.65
N VAL A 19 15.39 9.61 4.03
CA VAL A 19 15.17 10.96 3.53
C VAL A 19 14.84 10.86 2.05
N TYR A 20 13.62 11.23 1.73
CA TYR A 20 13.21 11.39 0.34
C TYR A 20 13.79 12.68 -0.23
N THR A 21 14.62 12.55 -1.25
CA THR A 21 15.04 13.69 -2.07
C THR A 21 14.24 13.65 -3.36
N PRO A 22 13.36 14.64 -3.62
CA PRO A 22 12.64 14.71 -4.89
C PRO A 22 13.62 14.64 -6.04
N SER A 23 13.33 13.87 -7.07
CA SER A 23 14.13 13.92 -8.27
C SER A 23 13.89 15.26 -8.98
N ASP A 24 14.95 15.92 -9.42
CA ASP A 24 14.86 17.12 -10.27
C ASP A 24 14.37 16.78 -11.70
N CYS A 25 13.94 15.54 -11.91
CA CYS A 25 13.43 15.10 -13.20
C CYS A 25 12.02 15.64 -13.42
N TYR A 26 11.89 16.55 -14.37
CA TYR A 26 10.62 17.14 -14.78
C TYR A 26 9.57 16.10 -15.29
N HIS A 27 10.02 14.90 -15.67
CA HIS A 27 9.17 13.85 -16.25
C HIS A 27 8.54 12.90 -15.22
N GLY A 28 8.50 13.32 -13.98
CA GLY A 28 7.92 12.57 -12.87
C GLY A 28 8.95 12.12 -11.85
N ASP A 29 8.46 11.78 -10.69
CA ASP A 29 9.28 11.29 -9.60
C ASP A 29 9.58 9.80 -9.82
N LEU A 30 10.76 9.52 -10.40
CA LEU A 30 11.17 8.14 -10.67
C LEU A 30 11.39 7.33 -9.38
N TYR A 31 11.78 8.00 -8.30
CA TYR A 31 11.95 7.34 -7.01
C TYR A 31 10.60 6.90 -6.44
N ASP A 32 9.60 7.77 -6.43
CA ASP A 32 8.25 7.43 -5.98
C ASP A 32 7.62 6.36 -6.86
N GLY A 33 7.79 6.46 -8.17
CA GLY A 33 7.35 5.42 -9.10
C GLY A 33 8.00 4.07 -8.80
N TRP A 34 9.29 4.06 -8.48
CA TRP A 34 9.99 2.84 -8.10
C TRP A 34 9.50 2.30 -6.74
N VAL A 35 9.38 3.15 -5.73
CA VAL A 35 8.87 2.77 -4.40
C VAL A 35 7.48 2.17 -4.53
N CYS A 36 6.60 2.83 -5.28
CA CYS A 36 5.26 2.36 -5.54
C CYS A 36 5.27 0.96 -6.19
N LEU A 37 5.98 0.80 -7.31
CA LEU A 37 6.07 -0.48 -8.03
C LEU A 37 6.73 -1.58 -7.19
N PHE A 38 7.73 -1.24 -6.39
CA PHE A 38 8.38 -2.19 -5.49
C PHE A 38 7.39 -2.72 -4.46
N HIS A 39 6.67 -1.84 -3.77
CA HIS A 39 5.71 -2.26 -2.74
C HIS A 39 4.51 -2.99 -3.34
N ILE A 40 3.95 -2.51 -4.45
CA ILE A 40 2.87 -3.23 -5.15
C ILE A 40 3.32 -4.63 -5.56
N THR A 41 4.52 -4.76 -6.13
CA THR A 41 5.04 -6.08 -6.54
C THR A 41 5.25 -6.98 -5.33
N LEU A 42 5.82 -6.47 -4.25
CA LEU A 42 6.11 -7.26 -3.05
C LEU A 42 4.83 -7.73 -2.36
N THR A 43 3.81 -6.86 -2.24
CA THR A 43 2.53 -7.23 -1.63
C THR A 43 1.77 -8.25 -2.47
N GLN A 44 1.80 -8.13 -3.80
CA GLN A 44 1.26 -9.15 -4.68
C GLN A 44 1.95 -10.51 -4.49
N ARG A 45 3.29 -10.54 -4.37
CA ARG A 45 4.03 -11.78 -4.09
C ARG A 45 3.69 -12.37 -2.73
N MET A 46 3.37 -11.54 -1.72
CA MET A 46 2.87 -12.06 -0.44
C MET A 46 1.53 -12.78 -0.59
N VAL A 47 0.58 -12.20 -1.32
CA VAL A 47 -0.70 -12.86 -1.63
C VAL A 47 -0.47 -14.18 -2.35
N GLU A 48 0.38 -14.19 -3.39
CA GLU A 48 0.70 -15.39 -4.15
C GLU A 48 1.33 -16.47 -3.26
N MET A 49 2.29 -16.12 -2.41
CA MET A 49 2.91 -17.07 -1.47
C MET A 49 1.89 -17.61 -0.47
N ALA A 50 1.03 -16.76 0.09
CA ALA A 50 0.00 -17.21 1.02
C ALA A 50 -0.99 -18.15 0.34
N LEU A 51 -1.44 -17.82 -0.87
CA LEU A 51 -2.38 -18.63 -1.63
C LEU A 51 -1.77 -19.98 -2.03
N LEU A 52 -0.60 -19.99 -2.65
CA LEU A 52 0.10 -21.21 -3.03
C LEU A 52 0.43 -22.08 -1.82
N GLY A 53 0.91 -21.46 -0.74
CA GLY A 53 1.18 -22.19 0.50
C GLY A 53 -0.07 -22.86 1.07
N ARG A 54 -1.25 -22.23 0.97
CA ARG A 54 -2.54 -22.84 1.35
C ARG A 54 -2.93 -23.99 0.42
N MET A 55 -2.81 -23.79 -0.88
CA MET A 55 -3.21 -24.80 -1.87
C MET A 55 -2.32 -26.03 -1.84
N GLU A 56 -1.03 -25.86 -1.63
CA GLU A 56 -0.03 -26.95 -1.68
C GLU A 56 0.35 -27.50 -0.29
N GLY A 57 -0.12 -26.84 0.78
CA GLY A 57 0.26 -27.19 2.15
C GLY A 57 1.73 -26.87 2.47
N ASP A 58 2.36 -25.94 1.70
CA ASP A 58 3.76 -25.57 1.91
C ASP A 58 3.89 -24.53 3.02
N SER A 59 4.28 -25.00 4.22
CA SER A 59 4.46 -24.15 5.39
C SER A 59 5.54 -23.08 5.19
N ARG A 60 6.56 -23.32 4.37
CA ARG A 60 7.66 -22.35 4.12
C ARG A 60 7.15 -21.11 3.41
N LEU A 61 6.24 -21.28 2.45
CA LEU A 61 5.60 -20.15 1.77
C LEU A 61 4.70 -19.35 2.72
N LEU A 62 3.93 -20.06 3.54
CA LEU A 62 3.07 -19.44 4.56
C LEU A 62 3.88 -18.69 5.60
N ASP A 63 4.95 -19.28 6.11
CA ASP A 63 5.82 -18.66 7.12
C ASP A 63 6.51 -17.41 6.54
N ARG A 64 6.98 -17.48 5.30
CA ARG A 64 7.58 -16.31 4.64
C ARG A 64 6.59 -15.18 4.38
N ALA A 65 5.38 -15.50 3.94
CA ALA A 65 4.33 -14.50 3.77
C ALA A 65 3.95 -13.86 5.11
N THR A 66 3.85 -14.65 6.18
CA THR A 66 3.58 -14.16 7.55
C THR A 66 4.68 -13.22 8.03
N GLU A 67 5.95 -13.61 7.87
CA GLU A 67 7.11 -12.79 8.24
C GLU A 67 7.08 -11.43 7.53
N LEU A 68 6.84 -11.43 6.23
CA LEU A 68 6.77 -10.20 5.45
C LEU A 68 5.60 -9.31 5.85
N LEU A 69 4.43 -9.89 6.11
CA LEU A 69 3.25 -9.13 6.54
C LEU A 69 3.49 -8.46 7.90
N LEU A 70 4.09 -9.18 8.84
CA LEU A 70 4.47 -8.63 10.15
C LEU A 70 5.52 -7.53 10.02
N LEU A 71 6.51 -7.72 9.14
CA LEU A 71 7.52 -6.69 8.85
C LEU A 71 6.87 -5.41 8.30
N TYR A 72 5.87 -5.54 7.42
CA TYR A 72 5.10 -4.39 6.96
C TYR A 72 4.41 -3.67 8.11
N ALA A 73 3.67 -4.39 8.94
CA ALA A 73 2.96 -3.81 10.07
C ALA A 73 3.89 -3.08 11.04
N GLU A 74 5.03 -3.70 11.40
CA GLU A 74 6.03 -3.09 12.28
C GLU A 74 6.66 -1.83 11.66
N ARG A 75 7.01 -1.87 10.39
CA ARG A 75 7.58 -0.71 9.70
C ARG A 75 6.59 0.41 9.53
N MET A 76 5.37 0.10 9.16
CA MET A 76 4.31 1.09 8.97
C MET A 76 3.96 1.81 10.26
N ARG A 77 4.12 1.19 11.43
CA ARG A 77 3.88 1.81 12.73
C ARG A 77 4.57 3.16 12.90
N SER A 78 5.78 3.31 12.38
CA SER A 78 6.60 4.51 12.51
C SER A 78 6.77 5.30 11.20
N MET A 79 6.22 4.83 10.08
CA MET A 79 6.33 5.56 8.82
C MET A 79 5.56 6.87 8.88
N PRO A 80 6.20 7.99 8.53
CA PRO A 80 5.50 9.26 8.48
C PRO A 80 4.49 9.26 7.33
N TRP A 81 3.41 9.99 7.53
CA TRP A 81 2.52 10.37 6.46
C TRP A 81 3.25 11.31 5.49
N ARG A 82 3.19 11.04 4.21
CA ARG A 82 3.78 11.91 3.18
C ARG A 82 2.77 12.98 2.76
N PRO A 83 3.15 14.26 2.77
CA PRO A 83 2.27 15.31 2.27
C PRO A 83 2.00 15.12 0.77
N GLY A 84 0.82 15.47 0.33
CA GLY A 84 0.48 15.50 -1.09
C GLY A 84 1.29 16.55 -1.85
N LYS A 85 1.45 16.35 -3.16
CA LYS A 85 2.02 17.35 -4.08
C LYS A 85 0.88 18.06 -4.80
N ASP A 86 0.96 19.39 -4.89
CA ASP A 86 0.20 20.13 -5.87
C ASP A 86 0.82 19.89 -7.25
N LEU A 87 0.16 19.09 -8.08
CA LEU A 87 0.68 18.72 -9.40
C LEU A 87 0.57 19.82 -10.44
N SER A 88 -0.31 20.80 -10.24
CA SER A 88 -0.43 21.95 -11.11
C SER A 88 -1.07 23.11 -10.36
N PRO A 89 -0.42 24.28 -10.32
CA PRO A 89 -1.04 25.49 -9.79
C PRO A 89 -2.27 25.90 -10.58
N ASP A 90 -2.40 25.45 -11.84
CA ASP A 90 -3.50 25.79 -12.74
C ASP A 90 -4.69 24.82 -12.66
N MET A 91 -4.54 23.70 -11.94
CA MET A 91 -5.61 22.72 -11.72
C MET A 91 -5.75 22.40 -10.23
N PRO A 92 -6.37 23.28 -9.44
CA PRO A 92 -6.51 23.09 -7.99
C PRO A 92 -7.36 21.87 -7.60
N THR A 93 -8.07 21.26 -8.54
CA THR A 93 -8.87 20.04 -8.35
C THR A 93 -8.06 18.74 -8.44
N PHE A 94 -6.83 18.79 -8.94
CA PHE A 94 -5.91 17.65 -9.00
C PHE A 94 -4.86 17.74 -7.88
N ARG A 95 -5.30 17.74 -6.64
CA ARG A 95 -4.39 17.53 -5.54
C ARG A 95 -4.06 16.04 -5.45
N GLN A 96 -2.80 15.70 -5.64
CA GLN A 96 -2.31 14.40 -5.19
C GLN A 96 -2.17 14.44 -3.67
N TYR A 97 -3.11 13.81 -3.01
CA TYR A 97 -3.06 13.68 -1.57
C TYR A 97 -1.92 12.75 -1.19
N GLY A 98 -1.20 13.12 -0.14
CA GLY A 98 -0.14 12.32 0.41
C GLY A 98 -0.65 10.97 0.90
N SER A 99 0.26 10.05 1.03
CA SER A 99 0.00 8.68 1.44
C SER A 99 1.19 8.14 2.24
N ILE A 100 1.15 6.90 2.66
CA ILE A 100 2.25 6.30 3.43
C ILE A 100 3.41 5.91 2.51
N PHE A 101 3.13 5.22 1.41
CA PHE A 101 4.16 4.70 0.52
C PHE A 101 4.43 5.60 -0.69
N THR A 102 3.42 6.29 -1.16
CA THR A 102 3.50 7.04 -2.40
C THR A 102 2.81 8.39 -2.25
N TYR A 103 3.00 9.27 -3.24
CA TYR A 103 2.16 10.47 -3.36
C TYR A 103 0.81 10.17 -4.02
N HIS A 104 0.63 8.92 -4.45
CA HIS A 104 -0.56 8.45 -5.14
C HIS A 104 -1.32 7.46 -4.29
N ARG A 105 -2.48 7.83 -3.78
CA ARG A 105 -3.36 6.95 -3.00
C ARG A 105 -3.74 5.66 -3.74
N GLU A 106 -3.75 5.67 -5.06
CA GLU A 106 -4.01 4.47 -5.84
C GLU A 106 -2.99 3.37 -5.56
N GLY A 107 -1.72 3.73 -5.37
CA GLY A 107 -0.68 2.79 -4.97
C GLY A 107 -0.95 2.20 -3.59
N ASP A 108 -1.25 3.04 -2.61
CA ASP A 108 -1.53 2.61 -1.25
C ASP A 108 -2.85 1.85 -1.15
N ASN A 109 -3.85 2.21 -1.94
CA ASN A 109 -5.10 1.46 -2.06
C ASN A 109 -4.84 0.01 -2.52
N LYS A 110 -3.97 -0.17 -3.53
CA LYS A 110 -3.60 -1.51 -3.98
C LYS A 110 -2.79 -2.29 -2.93
N ILE A 111 -1.87 -1.62 -2.26
CA ILE A 111 -1.09 -2.21 -1.16
C ILE A 111 -2.03 -2.65 -0.03
N LEU A 112 -3.00 -1.82 0.36
CA LEU A 112 -3.99 -2.17 1.37
C LEU A 112 -4.78 -3.43 0.96
N PHE A 113 -5.23 -3.50 -0.29
CA PHE A 113 -5.96 -4.66 -0.79
C PHE A 113 -5.15 -5.95 -0.64
N ASP A 114 -3.89 -5.93 -1.08
CA ASP A 114 -3.01 -7.09 -1.04
C ASP A 114 -2.66 -7.49 0.42
N LEU A 115 -2.42 -6.51 1.32
CA LEU A 115 -2.16 -6.77 2.74
C LEU A 115 -3.38 -7.39 3.43
N ALA A 116 -4.57 -6.87 3.15
CA ALA A 116 -5.81 -7.40 3.72
C ALA A 116 -6.08 -8.84 3.24
N GLN A 117 -5.89 -9.12 1.94
CA GLN A 117 -5.99 -10.49 1.42
C GLN A 117 -4.96 -11.43 2.04
N THR A 118 -3.71 -10.98 2.16
CA THR A 118 -2.65 -11.78 2.77
C THR A 118 -2.99 -12.10 4.23
N PHE A 119 -3.47 -11.11 4.97
CA PHE A 119 -3.86 -11.29 6.37
C PHE A 119 -5.01 -12.31 6.49
N GLU A 120 -6.03 -12.21 5.67
CA GLU A 120 -7.15 -13.15 5.65
C GLU A 120 -6.69 -14.59 5.42
N LEU A 121 -5.75 -14.78 4.47
CA LEU A 121 -5.18 -16.09 4.19
C LEU A 121 -4.30 -16.64 5.31
N LEU A 122 -3.77 -15.81 6.21
CA LEU A 122 -2.78 -16.20 7.21
C LEU A 122 -3.27 -16.04 8.66
N ARG A 123 -4.45 -15.45 8.89
CA ARG A 123 -4.97 -15.08 10.20
C ARG A 123 -4.93 -16.22 11.23
N ASP A 124 -5.32 -17.41 10.84
CA ASP A 124 -5.37 -18.60 11.70
C ASP A 124 -3.98 -19.13 12.12
N ARG A 125 -2.91 -18.67 11.45
CA ARG A 125 -1.52 -19.00 11.76
C ARG A 125 -0.85 -17.99 12.70
N MET A 126 -1.49 -16.86 12.96
CA MET A 126 -0.95 -15.77 13.75
C MET A 126 -1.39 -15.86 15.20
N THR A 127 -0.52 -15.43 16.12
CA THR A 127 -0.93 -15.19 17.51
C THR A 127 -1.89 -14.00 17.59
N VAL A 128 -2.55 -13.85 18.73
CA VAL A 128 -3.47 -12.71 18.98
C VAL A 128 -2.71 -11.39 18.85
N GLU A 129 -1.50 -11.30 19.37
CA GLU A 129 -0.66 -10.09 19.33
C GLU A 129 -0.21 -9.77 17.91
N GLN A 130 0.15 -10.79 17.12
CA GLN A 130 0.52 -10.61 15.73
C GLN A 130 -0.66 -10.11 14.90
N ARG A 131 -1.86 -10.67 15.10
CA ARG A 131 -3.08 -10.21 14.44
C ARG A 131 -3.36 -8.75 14.77
N ALA A 132 -3.38 -8.40 16.05
CA ALA A 132 -3.60 -7.03 16.49
C ALA A 132 -2.58 -6.04 15.89
N THR A 133 -1.31 -6.44 15.77
CA THR A 133 -0.27 -5.63 15.14
C THR A 133 -0.58 -5.35 13.67
N VAL A 134 -0.97 -6.37 12.91
CA VAL A 134 -1.33 -6.22 11.48
C VAL A 134 -2.61 -5.41 11.32
N GLU A 135 -3.65 -5.72 12.09
CA GLU A 135 -4.92 -5.02 12.04
C GLU A 135 -4.76 -3.51 12.28
N VAL A 136 -4.05 -3.13 13.34
CA VAL A 136 -3.91 -1.73 13.74
C VAL A 136 -2.91 -0.98 12.88
N HIS A 137 -1.72 -1.55 12.66
CA HIS A 137 -0.61 -0.80 12.08
C HIS A 137 -0.47 -0.95 10.57
N ALA A 138 -1.09 -1.94 9.95
CA ALA A 138 -1.10 -2.08 8.51
C ALA A 138 -2.48 -1.80 7.93
N ILE A 139 -3.49 -2.59 8.26
CA ILE A 139 -4.78 -2.53 7.57
C ILE A 139 -5.57 -1.28 7.98
N GLN A 140 -5.83 -1.09 9.28
CA GLN A 140 -6.63 0.07 9.75
C GLN A 140 -5.96 1.39 9.36
N ARG A 141 -4.65 1.47 9.50
CA ARG A 141 -3.91 2.68 9.17
C ARG A 141 -4.02 3.09 7.70
N LEU A 142 -3.93 2.13 6.77
CA LEU A 142 -4.12 2.41 5.34
C LEU A 142 -5.59 2.64 5.01
N LEU A 143 -6.49 1.95 5.69
CA LEU A 143 -7.92 2.14 5.51
C LEU A 143 -8.35 3.56 5.92
N ASP A 144 -7.85 4.06 7.04
CA ASP A 144 -8.08 5.45 7.48
C ASP A 144 -7.59 6.44 6.44
N ASP A 145 -6.45 6.16 5.78
CA ASP A 145 -5.95 6.96 4.68
C ASP A 145 -6.88 6.93 3.47
N VAL A 146 -7.25 5.75 3.04
CA VAL A 146 -8.12 5.56 1.88
C VAL A 146 -9.49 6.21 2.10
N MET A 147 -10.03 6.17 3.33
CA MET A 147 -11.32 6.71 3.69
C MET A 147 -11.32 8.20 4.05
N PHE A 148 -10.15 8.80 4.24
CA PHE A 148 -10.03 10.20 4.66
C PHE A 148 -10.70 11.18 3.67
N GLU A 149 -10.72 10.85 2.39
CA GLU A 149 -11.43 11.62 1.39
C GLU A 149 -12.55 10.85 0.72
N PRO A 150 -13.70 11.50 0.54
CA PRO A 150 -14.83 10.90 -0.16
C PRO A 150 -14.60 10.84 -1.69
N VAL A 151 -13.46 10.30 -2.12
CA VAL A 151 -13.17 10.09 -3.56
C VAL A 151 -14.20 9.15 -4.19
N TYR A 152 -14.80 8.31 -3.40
CA TYR A 152 -15.92 7.44 -3.77
C TYR A 152 -17.20 8.20 -4.16
N LEU A 153 -17.31 9.48 -3.85
CA LEU A 153 -18.43 10.33 -4.28
C LEU A 153 -18.26 10.88 -5.70
N TYR A 154 -17.08 10.71 -6.29
CA TYR A 154 -16.82 11.17 -7.66
C TYR A 154 -17.00 10.03 -8.64
N ASP A 155 -17.65 10.33 -9.75
CA ASP A 155 -17.79 9.40 -10.88
C ASP A 155 -16.44 9.26 -11.60
N HIS A 156 -15.55 8.45 -11.00
CA HIS A 156 -14.20 8.22 -11.47
C HIS A 156 -13.97 6.72 -11.69
N ASN A 157 -13.18 6.38 -12.69
CA ASN A 157 -12.88 5.00 -13.05
C ASN A 157 -12.24 4.17 -11.91
N ASN A 158 -11.62 4.83 -10.93
CA ASN A 158 -10.98 4.17 -9.79
C ASN A 158 -11.94 3.90 -8.61
N VAL A 159 -13.17 4.43 -8.63
CA VAL A 159 -14.15 4.24 -7.56
C VAL A 159 -14.36 2.76 -7.24
N TYR A 160 -14.51 1.92 -8.26
CA TYR A 160 -14.70 0.47 -8.06
C TYR A 160 -13.51 -0.21 -7.38
N GLN A 161 -12.29 0.24 -7.67
CA GLN A 161 -11.09 -0.30 -7.02
C GLN A 161 -11.06 0.09 -5.54
N TRP A 162 -11.48 1.30 -5.21
CA TRP A 162 -11.53 1.80 -3.84
C TRP A 162 -12.58 1.05 -3.03
N HIS A 163 -13.80 0.92 -3.55
CA HIS A 163 -14.85 0.14 -2.90
C HIS A 163 -14.42 -1.31 -2.66
N ARG A 164 -13.84 -1.96 -3.66
CA ARG A 164 -13.31 -3.32 -3.52
C ARG A 164 -12.29 -3.41 -2.38
N THR A 165 -11.40 -2.44 -2.28
CA THR A 165 -10.37 -2.42 -1.24
C THR A 165 -10.96 -2.18 0.13
N ILE A 166 -11.90 -1.25 0.26
CA ILE A 166 -12.59 -0.99 1.53
C ILE A 166 -13.34 -2.25 1.99
N VAL A 167 -14.08 -2.89 1.11
CA VAL A 167 -14.79 -4.15 1.44
C VAL A 167 -13.80 -5.24 1.86
N GLN A 168 -12.69 -5.41 1.14
CA GLN A 168 -11.68 -6.41 1.51
C GLN A 168 -11.05 -6.11 2.88
N ALA A 169 -10.74 -4.85 3.16
CA ALA A 169 -10.20 -4.43 4.45
C ALA A 169 -11.25 -4.60 5.57
N ALA A 170 -12.51 -4.27 5.30
CA ALA A 170 -13.61 -4.45 6.22
C ALA A 170 -13.81 -5.93 6.61
N LEU A 171 -13.78 -6.82 5.63
CA LEU A 171 -13.84 -8.26 5.88
C LEU A 171 -12.64 -8.74 6.72
N ALA A 172 -11.44 -8.29 6.37
CA ALA A 172 -10.23 -8.62 7.11
C ALA A 172 -10.25 -8.12 8.55
N LEU A 173 -10.89 -7.00 8.83
CA LEU A 173 -11.04 -6.43 10.17
C LEU A 173 -12.33 -6.87 10.90
N GLU A 174 -13.17 -7.71 10.28
CA GLU A 174 -14.51 -8.09 10.80
C GLU A 174 -15.40 -6.86 11.10
N ARG A 175 -15.31 -5.83 10.25
CA ARG A 175 -16.00 -4.55 10.36
C ARG A 175 -17.23 -4.53 9.46
N GLU A 176 -18.35 -5.11 9.92
CA GLU A 176 -19.62 -5.15 9.18
C GLU A 176 -20.15 -3.75 8.85
N ASP A 177 -19.90 -2.77 9.72
CA ASP A 177 -20.29 -1.37 9.53
C ASP A 177 -19.66 -0.71 8.28
N LEU A 178 -18.58 -1.26 7.76
CA LEU A 178 -17.93 -0.80 6.54
C LEU A 178 -18.36 -1.55 5.28
N VAL A 179 -19.09 -2.66 5.44
CA VAL A 179 -19.59 -3.44 4.29
C VAL A 179 -20.92 -2.89 3.79
N ASP A 180 -21.72 -2.30 4.67
CA ASP A 180 -23.02 -1.70 4.36
C ASP A 180 -22.90 -0.26 3.82
N TRP A 181 -21.71 0.14 3.52
CA TRP A 181 -21.32 1.47 3.08
C TRP A 181 -21.21 1.55 1.57
#